data_0d1358440ac3c4aa9369ab4a406c436a
#
_entry.id   0d1358440ac3c4aa9369ab4a406c436a
#
_cell.length_a   1.000
_cell.length_b   1.000
_cell.length_c   1.000
_cell.angle_alpha   90.00
_cell.angle_beta   90.00
_cell.angle_gamma   90.00
#
_symmetry.space_group_name_H-M   'P 1'
#
loop_
_entity.id
_entity.type
_entity.pdbx_description
1 polymer ?
#
loop_
_entity_poly.entity_id
_entity_poly.type
_entity_poly.pdbx_seq_one_letter_code
_entity_poly.pdbx_strand_id
1 'polypeptide(L)'
;MTLLSSMRGQRVVPMVAVALVAGCATDIPSFANRFTTPGERAFPRSYFQLLADGRLDSAFSLLAPELRTDTARRVMGQVAALLRDAQLDSMRLIGVNTASFGTGSHDVNLTYEMPTTANGHWVTSNVATRRAGPNVSVIGFSAYPINGPLEVLNHFTLSGKTAAHYIWLTLALLMPIVTITVAVFVARARGMPRRWLWVVASLIATPAFFINWTTGKVDFSNGWFLLFGGAATSAGPAAPWIVSFALPIGAGIAYFKVRRWRQGTHPTPGTGTDEVAA
;
A
#
# COMPACT_ATOMS: atom_id res chain seq x y z
N MET A 1 -3.48 4.71 -67.33
CA MET A 1 -2.35 4.26 -66.48
C MET A 1 -2.64 4.65 -65.05
N THR A 2 -3.25 3.73 -64.32
CA THR A 2 -3.86 3.96 -63.01
C THR A 2 -3.24 2.95 -62.05
N LEU A 3 -2.47 3.43 -61.07
CA LEU A 3 -1.95 2.61 -59.98
C LEU A 3 -2.64 3.04 -58.70
N LEU A 4 -3.68 2.31 -58.32
CA LEU A 4 -4.25 2.34 -56.97
C LEU A 4 -3.55 1.33 -56.12
N SER A 5 -2.67 1.81 -55.22
CA SER A 5 -1.98 1.00 -54.22
C SER A 5 -2.91 0.77 -53.05
N SER A 6 -3.16 -0.48 -52.80
CA SER A 6 -3.81 -1.09 -51.65
C SER A 6 -3.09 -0.71 -50.34
N MET A 7 -3.70 0.12 -49.51
CA MET A 7 -3.32 0.24 -48.09
C MET A 7 -4.05 -0.84 -47.30
N ARG A 8 -3.39 -1.98 -47.14
CA ARG A 8 -3.75 -3.03 -46.18
C ARG A 8 -3.71 -2.45 -44.75
N GLY A 9 -4.83 -2.62 -44.05
CA GLY A 9 -5.01 -2.20 -42.67
C GLY A 9 -3.95 -2.77 -41.74
N GLN A 10 -3.08 -1.93 -41.26
CA GLN A 10 -2.26 -2.21 -40.12
C GLN A 10 -3.16 -2.39 -38.89
N ARG A 11 -3.30 -3.62 -38.43
CA ARG A 11 -3.86 -3.94 -37.12
C ARG A 11 -2.92 -3.35 -36.09
N VAL A 12 -3.27 -2.18 -35.56
CA VAL A 12 -2.61 -1.62 -34.35
C VAL A 12 -3.00 -2.57 -33.23
N VAL A 13 -2.07 -3.45 -32.88
CA VAL A 13 -2.11 -4.21 -31.63
C VAL A 13 -1.91 -3.17 -30.53
N PRO A 14 -2.88 -2.93 -29.65
CA PRO A 14 -2.66 -2.04 -28.53
C PRO A 14 -1.59 -2.69 -27.64
N MET A 15 -0.41 -2.13 -27.66
CA MET A 15 0.64 -2.44 -26.70
C MET A 15 0.10 -1.99 -25.35
N VAL A 16 -0.43 -2.93 -24.57
CA VAL A 16 -0.83 -2.70 -23.18
C VAL A 16 0.46 -2.41 -22.42
N ALA A 17 0.79 -1.14 -22.27
CA ALA A 17 1.80 -0.71 -21.35
C ALA A 17 1.29 -1.06 -19.95
N VAL A 18 1.70 -2.20 -19.44
CA VAL A 18 1.62 -2.52 -18.02
C VAL A 18 2.56 -1.51 -17.35
N ALA A 19 2.00 -0.40 -16.88
CA ALA A 19 2.67 0.50 -15.98
C ALA A 19 2.89 -0.28 -14.68
N LEU A 20 3.96 -1.03 -14.62
CA LEU A 20 4.61 -1.41 -13.37
C LEU A 20 5.00 -0.07 -12.74
N VAL A 21 4.18 0.42 -11.83
CA VAL A 21 4.55 1.50 -10.93
C VAL A 21 5.70 0.91 -10.11
N ALA A 22 6.90 1.07 -10.60
CA ALA A 22 8.10 0.92 -9.79
C ALA A 22 7.90 1.91 -8.64
N GLY A 23 7.59 1.39 -7.45
CA GLY A 23 7.53 2.20 -6.26
C GLY A 23 8.85 2.95 -6.20
N CYS A 24 8.83 4.28 -6.25
CA CYS A 24 10.01 5.08 -5.99
C CYS A 24 10.51 4.60 -4.64
N ALA A 25 11.67 3.96 -4.61
CA ALA A 25 12.35 3.61 -3.37
C ALA A 25 12.60 4.94 -2.65
N THR A 26 11.72 5.28 -1.71
CA THR A 26 11.85 6.49 -0.93
C THR A 26 13.10 6.32 -0.09
N ASP A 27 14.11 7.14 -0.34
CA ASP A 27 15.29 7.21 0.52
C ASP A 27 14.83 7.73 1.89
N ILE A 28 14.63 6.79 2.83
CA ILE A 28 14.10 7.06 4.16
C ILE A 28 14.91 8.10 4.91
N PRO A 29 16.26 8.07 4.93
CA PRO A 29 17.07 9.13 5.51
C PRO A 29 16.80 10.52 4.92
N SER A 30 16.74 10.64 3.61
CA SER A 30 16.43 11.92 2.95
C SER A 30 15.03 12.42 3.25
N PHE A 31 14.04 11.50 3.28
CA PHE A 31 12.68 11.82 3.70
C PHE A 31 12.64 12.30 5.17
N ALA A 32 13.31 11.57 6.08
CA ALA A 32 13.43 11.96 7.47
C ALA A 32 14.03 13.35 7.63
N ASN A 33 15.11 13.63 6.92
CA ASN A 33 15.78 14.94 6.95
C ASN A 33 14.86 16.09 6.55
N ARG A 34 13.94 15.85 5.64
CA ARG A 34 12.99 16.85 5.16
C ARG A 34 11.85 17.16 6.13
N PHE A 35 11.40 16.16 6.90
CA PHE A 35 10.19 16.26 7.72
C PHE A 35 10.45 16.20 9.23
N THR A 36 11.71 16.02 9.66
CA THR A 36 12.08 15.97 11.08
C THR A 36 13.30 16.86 11.35
N THR A 37 13.39 17.38 12.56
CA THR A 37 14.55 18.13 13.03
C THR A 37 15.70 17.19 13.43
N PRO A 38 16.95 17.67 13.46
CA PRO A 38 18.07 16.87 13.98
C PRO A 38 17.84 16.36 15.41
N GLY A 39 17.21 17.17 16.28
CA GLY A 39 16.89 16.77 17.66
C GLY A 39 15.87 15.62 17.71
N GLU A 40 14.82 15.66 16.87
CA GLU A 40 13.82 14.60 16.79
C GLU A 40 14.43 13.27 16.30
N ARG A 41 15.46 13.32 15.45
CA ARG A 41 16.17 12.11 15.00
C ARG A 41 17.16 11.56 16.01
N ALA A 42 17.77 12.42 16.82
CA ALA A 42 18.72 12.01 17.85
C ALA A 42 18.02 11.46 19.11
N PHE A 43 16.83 11.96 19.41
CA PHE A 43 16.08 11.63 20.62
C PHE A 43 15.82 10.12 20.78
N PRO A 44 15.37 9.35 19.75
CA PRO A 44 15.14 7.91 19.90
C PRO A 44 16.36 7.13 20.33
N ARG A 45 17.55 7.49 19.83
CA ARG A 45 18.78 6.81 20.22
C ARG A 45 19.07 7.01 21.70
N SER A 46 18.97 8.23 22.21
CA SER A 46 19.17 8.50 23.65
C SER A 46 18.09 7.84 24.50
N TYR A 47 16.84 7.78 24.04
CA TYR A 47 15.77 7.08 24.74
C TYR A 47 16.02 5.57 24.82
N PHE A 48 16.40 4.93 23.72
CA PHE A 48 16.73 3.50 23.70
C PHE A 48 17.99 3.20 24.51
N GLN A 49 18.95 4.11 24.55
CA GLN A 49 20.13 3.97 25.42
C GLN A 49 19.72 3.92 26.90
N LEU A 50 18.82 4.81 27.35
CA LEU A 50 18.29 4.78 28.71
C LEU A 50 17.64 3.43 29.04
N LEU A 51 16.88 2.86 28.10
CA LEU A 51 16.26 1.54 28.30
C LEU A 51 17.29 0.41 28.36
N ALA A 52 18.25 0.40 27.43
CA ALA A 52 19.32 -0.61 27.40
C ALA A 52 20.20 -0.58 28.67
N ASP A 53 20.47 0.61 29.18
CA ASP A 53 21.23 0.82 30.43
C ASP A 53 20.42 0.50 31.70
N GLY A 54 19.13 0.13 31.56
CA GLY A 54 18.24 -0.14 32.69
C GLY A 54 17.80 1.10 33.47
N ARG A 55 18.01 2.31 32.93
CA ARG A 55 17.64 3.59 33.57
C ARG A 55 16.14 3.88 33.33
N LEU A 56 15.30 2.95 33.82
CA LEU A 56 13.87 2.97 33.55
C LEU A 56 13.15 4.20 34.05
N ASP A 57 13.56 4.74 35.26
CA ASP A 57 12.93 5.94 35.83
C ASP A 57 13.21 7.18 34.97
N SER A 58 14.44 7.30 34.46
CA SER A 58 14.80 8.39 33.54
C SER A 58 14.00 8.30 32.23
N ALA A 59 13.91 7.11 31.66
CA ALA A 59 13.11 6.90 30.44
C ALA A 59 11.60 7.10 30.69
N PHE A 60 11.09 6.69 31.86
CA PHE A 60 9.67 6.88 32.23
C PHE A 60 9.31 8.36 32.37
N SER A 61 10.22 9.20 32.87
CA SER A 61 10.00 10.64 32.96
C SER A 61 9.86 11.34 31.62
N LEU A 62 10.36 10.72 30.54
CA LEU A 62 10.22 11.22 29.15
C LEU A 62 8.90 10.84 28.49
N LEU A 63 8.10 9.92 29.08
CA LEU A 63 6.78 9.59 28.57
C LEU A 63 5.83 10.78 28.70
N ALA A 64 4.91 10.90 27.77
CA ALA A 64 3.77 11.80 27.89
C ALA A 64 2.96 11.47 29.17
N PRO A 65 2.38 12.44 29.84
CA PRO A 65 1.67 12.21 31.12
C PRO A 65 0.63 11.08 31.04
N GLU A 66 -0.10 11.01 29.94
CA GLU A 66 -1.13 10.02 29.68
C GLU A 66 -0.59 8.57 29.56
N LEU A 67 0.70 8.39 29.27
CA LEU A 67 1.35 7.09 29.20
C LEU A 67 2.04 6.67 30.50
N ARG A 68 2.11 7.51 31.51
CA ARG A 68 2.81 7.21 32.78
C ARG A 68 1.99 6.28 33.66
N THR A 69 1.86 5.04 33.24
CA THR A 69 1.08 3.99 33.92
C THR A 69 1.98 2.82 34.33
N ASP A 70 1.51 1.99 35.26
CA ASP A 70 2.21 0.76 35.66
C ASP A 70 2.35 -0.23 34.49
N THR A 71 1.37 -0.23 33.58
CA THR A 71 1.43 -1.03 32.35
C THR A 71 2.58 -0.57 31.45
N ALA A 72 2.72 0.75 31.24
CA ALA A 72 3.85 1.29 30.47
C ALA A 72 5.19 0.93 31.12
N ARG A 73 5.31 1.03 32.45
CA ARG A 73 6.53 0.64 33.18
C ARG A 73 6.87 -0.82 32.97
N ARG A 74 5.89 -1.73 32.97
CA ARG A 74 6.09 -3.16 32.70
C ARG A 74 6.57 -3.41 31.26
N VAL A 75 5.93 -2.75 30.28
CA VAL A 75 6.33 -2.83 28.87
C VAL A 75 7.74 -2.28 28.67
N MET A 76 8.10 -1.17 29.34
CA MET A 76 9.47 -0.65 29.31
C MET A 76 10.50 -1.67 29.78
N GLY A 77 10.20 -2.42 30.85
CA GLY A 77 11.07 -3.50 31.33
C GLY A 77 11.26 -4.61 30.27
N GLN A 78 10.21 -4.97 29.55
CA GLN A 78 10.28 -5.95 28.45
C GLN A 78 11.11 -5.41 27.27
N VAL A 79 10.90 -4.17 26.86
CA VAL A 79 11.67 -3.50 25.81
C VAL A 79 13.13 -3.37 26.21
N ALA A 80 13.43 -2.97 27.48
CA ALA A 80 14.78 -2.88 28.00
C ALA A 80 15.51 -4.23 27.95
N ALA A 81 14.82 -5.33 28.27
CA ALA A 81 15.38 -6.68 28.15
C ALA A 81 15.79 -7.04 26.71
N LEU A 82 14.99 -6.66 25.71
CA LEU A 82 15.31 -6.87 24.30
C LEU A 82 16.45 -5.97 23.81
N LEU A 83 16.54 -4.75 24.33
CA LEU A 83 17.55 -3.78 23.90
C LEU A 83 18.91 -3.97 24.58
N ARG A 84 19.00 -4.74 25.67
CA ARG A 84 20.25 -4.98 26.39
C ARG A 84 21.35 -5.55 25.52
N ASP A 85 20.99 -6.47 24.63
CA ASP A 85 21.91 -7.13 23.72
C ASP A 85 21.94 -6.48 22.32
N ALA A 86 21.18 -5.40 22.12
CA ALA A 86 21.09 -4.71 20.85
C ALA A 86 22.30 -3.77 20.64
N GLN A 87 22.83 -3.79 19.41
CA GLN A 87 23.94 -2.91 19.02
C GLN A 87 23.40 -1.54 18.59
N LEU A 88 23.16 -0.66 19.58
CA LEU A 88 22.58 0.68 19.33
C LEU A 88 23.44 1.57 18.42
N ASP A 89 24.75 1.29 18.32
CA ASP A 89 25.65 1.99 17.38
C ASP A 89 25.37 1.65 15.93
N SER A 90 24.84 0.47 15.67
CA SER A 90 24.45 -0.03 14.34
C SER A 90 22.97 0.19 14.03
N MET A 91 22.29 1.05 14.79
CA MET A 91 20.86 1.36 14.60
C MET A 91 20.61 2.04 13.27
N ARG A 92 19.80 1.41 12.42
CA ARG A 92 19.43 1.89 11.09
C ARG A 92 17.98 2.37 11.07
N LEU A 93 17.74 3.59 10.59
CA LEU A 93 16.38 4.12 10.38
C LEU A 93 15.75 3.46 9.17
N ILE A 94 14.60 2.81 9.35
CA ILE A 94 13.87 2.06 8.32
C ILE A 94 12.44 2.56 8.07
N GLY A 95 11.94 3.46 8.91
CA GLY A 95 10.60 4.02 8.74
C GLY A 95 10.45 5.36 9.42
N VAL A 96 9.71 6.24 8.76
CA VAL A 96 9.36 7.59 9.26
C VAL A 96 7.89 7.83 8.98
N ASN A 97 7.16 8.24 10.00
CA ASN A 97 5.80 8.73 9.86
C ASN A 97 5.67 10.03 10.67
N THR A 98 5.08 11.06 10.06
CA THR A 98 4.89 12.35 10.72
C THR A 98 3.47 12.82 10.59
N ALA A 99 2.93 13.42 11.64
CA ALA A 99 1.63 14.06 11.64
C ALA A 99 1.73 15.43 12.32
N SER A 100 1.14 16.45 11.70
CA SER A 100 1.06 17.79 12.27
C SER A 100 -0.41 18.12 12.54
N PHE A 101 -0.69 18.58 13.74
CA PHE A 101 -2.04 18.96 14.16
C PHE A 101 -2.13 20.49 14.27
N GLY A 102 -3.29 21.05 13.95
CA GLY A 102 -3.55 22.50 13.97
C GLY A 102 -3.35 23.18 15.32
N THR A 103 -3.12 22.41 16.38
CA THR A 103 -2.79 22.88 17.74
C THR A 103 -1.31 23.23 17.95
N GLY A 104 -0.49 23.20 16.87
CA GLY A 104 0.96 23.45 16.96
C GLY A 104 1.76 22.25 17.49
N SER A 105 1.16 21.08 17.63
CA SER A 105 1.86 19.83 17.97
C SER A 105 2.32 19.11 16.71
N HIS A 106 3.51 18.52 16.80
CA HIS A 106 4.12 17.73 15.73
C HIS A 106 4.49 16.34 16.26
N ASP A 107 3.87 15.32 15.73
CA ASP A 107 4.11 13.93 16.08
C ASP A 107 5.06 13.31 15.05
N VAL A 108 6.12 12.67 15.55
CA VAL A 108 7.10 11.95 14.74
C VAL A 108 7.21 10.53 15.24
N ASN A 109 7.01 9.59 14.35
CA ASN A 109 7.17 8.16 14.62
C ASN A 109 8.34 7.64 13.80
N LEU A 110 9.38 7.18 14.45
CA LEU A 110 10.60 6.67 13.85
C LEU A 110 10.77 5.19 14.16
N THR A 111 10.98 4.40 13.11
CA THR A 111 11.21 2.96 13.23
C THR A 111 12.65 2.64 12.86
N TYR A 112 13.28 1.88 13.71
CA TYR A 112 14.67 1.47 13.58
C TYR A 112 14.79 -0.05 13.60
N GLU A 113 15.85 -0.55 12.99
CA GLU A 113 16.30 -1.93 13.17
C GLU A 113 17.78 -1.94 13.57
N MET A 114 18.15 -2.94 14.34
CA MET A 114 19.53 -3.11 14.80
C MET A 114 19.85 -4.59 15.04
N PRO A 115 21.09 -5.03 14.79
CA PRO A 115 21.52 -6.36 15.15
C PRO A 115 21.66 -6.50 16.67
N THR A 116 21.56 -7.73 17.17
CA THR A 116 21.91 -8.06 18.55
C THR A 116 23.26 -8.75 18.60
N THR A 117 23.84 -8.83 19.79
CA THR A 117 25.07 -9.61 20.03
C THR A 117 24.84 -11.12 19.88
N ALA A 118 23.60 -11.58 20.01
CA ALA A 118 23.21 -12.96 19.72
C ALA A 118 23.19 -13.21 18.21
N ASN A 119 23.92 -14.21 17.76
CA ASN A 119 24.11 -14.50 16.33
C ASN A 119 22.81 -14.61 15.55
N GLY A 120 22.66 -13.78 14.53
CA GLY A 120 21.56 -13.80 13.57
C GLY A 120 20.25 -13.18 14.07
N HIS A 121 20.17 -12.72 15.32
CA HIS A 121 18.99 -12.04 15.85
C HIS A 121 19.09 -10.52 15.65
N TRP A 122 17.95 -9.93 15.39
CA TRP A 122 17.78 -8.49 15.19
C TRP A 122 16.61 -8.01 16.05
N VAL A 123 16.60 -6.72 16.32
CA VAL A 123 15.48 -6.05 16.97
C VAL A 123 14.99 -4.93 16.06
N THR A 124 13.69 -4.90 15.81
CA THR A 124 13.04 -3.68 15.32
C THR A 124 12.45 -2.93 16.48
N SER A 125 12.64 -1.62 16.49
CA SER A 125 12.16 -0.74 17.55
C SER A 125 11.50 0.50 16.94
N ASN A 126 10.47 0.98 17.64
CA ASN A 126 9.70 2.14 17.21
C ASN A 126 9.54 3.10 18.37
N VAL A 127 9.73 4.39 18.11
CA VAL A 127 9.45 5.47 19.04
C VAL A 127 8.62 6.53 18.36
N ALA A 128 7.47 6.82 18.94
CA ALA A 128 6.64 7.94 18.58
C ALA A 128 6.82 9.06 19.59
N THR A 129 7.14 10.25 19.13
CA THR A 129 7.36 11.45 19.95
C THR A 129 6.39 12.53 19.56
N ARG A 130 5.97 13.32 20.54
CA ARG A 130 5.20 14.55 20.34
C ARG A 130 6.03 15.75 20.77
N ARG A 131 6.16 16.71 19.87
CA ARG A 131 6.73 18.01 20.19
C ARG A 131 5.60 19.04 20.31
N ALA A 132 5.55 19.69 21.49
CA ALA A 132 4.65 20.81 21.76
C ALA A 132 5.51 21.98 22.28
N GLY A 133 5.78 22.96 21.41
CA GLY A 133 6.76 24.01 21.70
C GLY A 133 8.16 23.45 21.91
N PRO A 134 8.85 23.78 23.03
CA PRO A 134 10.19 23.29 23.34
C PRO A 134 10.19 21.85 23.92
N ASN A 135 9.04 21.33 24.34
CA ASN A 135 8.92 20.06 25.03
C ASN A 135 8.75 18.91 24.05
N VAL A 136 9.54 17.85 24.21
CA VAL A 136 9.41 16.58 23.50
C VAL A 136 9.06 15.50 24.50
N SER A 137 8.01 14.74 24.23
CA SER A 137 7.57 13.61 25.04
C SER A 137 7.37 12.37 24.18
N VAL A 138 7.57 11.19 24.75
CA VAL A 138 7.30 9.91 24.11
C VAL A 138 5.81 9.61 24.25
N ILE A 139 5.13 9.45 23.12
CA ILE A 139 3.70 9.11 23.02
C ILE A 139 3.48 7.65 22.61
N GLY A 140 4.55 6.91 22.33
CA GLY A 140 4.49 5.48 22.01
C GLY A 140 5.88 4.92 21.83
N PHE A 141 6.05 3.66 22.20
CA PHE A 141 7.29 2.92 22.01
C PHE A 141 7.01 1.43 21.92
N SER A 142 7.81 0.71 21.14
CA SER A 142 7.76 -0.76 21.05
C SER A 142 9.10 -1.30 20.59
N ALA A 143 9.37 -2.56 20.91
CA ALA A 143 10.47 -3.31 20.32
C ALA A 143 10.04 -4.77 20.14
N TYR A 144 10.48 -5.39 19.04
CA TYR A 144 10.17 -6.78 18.71
C TYR A 144 11.43 -7.47 18.18
N PRO A 145 11.67 -8.74 18.55
CA PRO A 145 12.72 -9.53 17.95
C PRO A 145 12.34 -9.91 16.51
N ILE A 146 13.32 -9.89 15.62
CA ILE A 146 13.18 -10.32 14.23
C ILE A 146 14.39 -11.20 13.84
N ASN A 147 14.22 -12.05 12.83
CA ASN A 147 15.23 -13.04 12.43
C ASN A 147 16.20 -12.52 11.34
N GLY A 148 16.33 -11.21 11.19
CA GLY A 148 17.21 -10.59 10.22
C GLY A 148 16.75 -9.19 9.83
N PRO A 149 17.51 -8.48 8.97
CA PRO A 149 17.12 -7.17 8.48
C PRO A 149 15.78 -7.21 7.75
N LEU A 150 14.88 -6.28 8.03
CA LEU A 150 13.54 -6.25 7.42
C LEU A 150 13.59 -6.10 5.89
N GLU A 151 14.61 -5.45 5.35
CA GLU A 151 14.83 -5.35 3.91
C GLU A 151 15.02 -6.74 3.27
N VAL A 152 15.75 -7.63 3.94
CA VAL A 152 15.97 -9.02 3.48
C VAL A 152 14.69 -9.85 3.68
N LEU A 153 14.06 -9.73 4.86
CA LEU A 153 12.86 -10.50 5.20
C LEU A 153 11.66 -10.11 4.32
N ASN A 154 11.54 -8.84 3.95
CA ASN A 154 10.44 -8.30 3.17
C ASN A 154 10.74 -8.20 1.66
N HIS A 155 11.90 -8.70 1.23
CA HIS A 155 12.24 -8.74 -0.19
C HIS A 155 11.17 -9.52 -0.98
N PHE A 156 10.74 -8.97 -2.11
CA PHE A 156 9.75 -9.63 -2.94
C PHE A 156 10.36 -10.87 -3.61
N THR A 157 9.84 -12.05 -3.27
CA THR A 157 10.25 -13.32 -3.85
C THR A 157 9.04 -14.11 -4.29
N LEU A 158 9.16 -14.85 -5.39
CA LEU A 158 8.12 -15.78 -5.82
C LEU A 158 8.33 -17.18 -5.22
N SER A 159 9.56 -17.57 -4.87
CA SER A 159 9.85 -18.87 -4.31
C SER A 159 9.38 -19.01 -2.86
N GLY A 160 8.98 -20.22 -2.45
CA GLY A 160 8.61 -20.52 -1.07
C GLY A 160 7.27 -19.93 -0.61
N LYS A 161 6.43 -19.46 -1.52
CA LYS A 161 5.11 -18.89 -1.21
C LYS A 161 4.03 -19.96 -1.23
N THR A 162 2.94 -19.73 -0.50
CA THR A 162 1.77 -20.63 -0.49
C THR A 162 0.88 -20.41 -1.72
N ALA A 163 0.00 -21.35 -2.01
CA ALA A 163 -0.97 -21.23 -3.10
C ALA A 163 -1.81 -19.94 -3.01
N ALA A 164 -2.12 -19.47 -1.80
CA ALA A 164 -2.85 -18.23 -1.60
C ALA A 164 -2.12 -17.02 -2.21
N HIS A 165 -0.80 -16.91 -2.06
CA HIS A 165 -0.02 -15.81 -2.64
C HIS A 165 -0.13 -15.83 -4.18
N TYR A 166 -0.02 -16.99 -4.81
CA TYR A 166 -0.11 -17.08 -6.27
C TYR A 166 -1.53 -16.76 -6.79
N ILE A 167 -2.58 -17.20 -6.06
CA ILE A 167 -3.96 -16.82 -6.39
C ILE A 167 -4.11 -15.31 -6.32
N TRP A 168 -3.63 -14.67 -5.24
CA TRP A 168 -3.69 -13.21 -5.07
C TRP A 168 -2.96 -12.46 -6.17
N LEU A 169 -1.74 -12.90 -6.50
CA LEU A 169 -0.94 -12.31 -7.57
C LEU A 169 -1.65 -12.44 -8.92
N THR A 170 -2.20 -13.63 -9.20
CA THR A 170 -2.95 -13.86 -10.44
C THR A 170 -4.17 -12.95 -10.53
N LEU A 171 -4.93 -12.78 -9.45
CA LEU A 171 -6.08 -11.87 -9.41
C LEU A 171 -5.64 -10.42 -9.56
N ALA A 172 -4.56 -10.00 -8.88
CA ALA A 172 -4.00 -8.65 -8.99
C ALA A 172 -3.56 -8.30 -10.43
N LEU A 173 -3.11 -9.29 -11.21
CA LEU A 173 -2.75 -9.14 -12.62
C LEU A 173 -3.97 -9.23 -13.55
N LEU A 174 -4.93 -10.08 -13.23
CA LEU A 174 -6.13 -10.31 -14.06
C LEU A 174 -7.10 -9.13 -14.01
N MET A 175 -7.32 -8.53 -12.83
CA MET A 175 -8.31 -7.47 -12.66
C MET A 175 -8.03 -6.23 -13.52
N PRO A 176 -6.79 -5.73 -13.63
CA PRO A 176 -6.47 -4.64 -14.57
C PRO A 176 -6.79 -5.00 -16.03
N ILE A 177 -6.54 -6.23 -16.44
CA ILE A 177 -6.84 -6.68 -17.80
C ILE A 177 -8.36 -6.62 -18.05
N VAL A 178 -9.16 -7.11 -17.09
CA VAL A 178 -10.63 -7.07 -17.19
C VAL A 178 -11.13 -5.62 -17.24
N THR A 179 -10.72 -4.77 -16.31
CA THR A 179 -11.17 -3.37 -16.24
C THR A 179 -10.79 -2.59 -17.50
N ILE A 180 -9.55 -2.73 -17.98
CA ILE A 180 -9.08 -2.06 -19.21
C ILE A 180 -9.83 -2.58 -20.42
N THR A 181 -10.04 -3.91 -20.54
CA THR A 181 -10.79 -4.51 -21.64
C THR A 181 -12.21 -3.96 -21.70
N VAL A 182 -12.90 -3.88 -20.57
CA VAL A 182 -14.24 -3.30 -20.50
C VAL A 182 -14.21 -1.80 -20.79
N ALA A 183 -13.24 -1.05 -20.28
CA ALA A 183 -13.08 0.38 -20.59
C ALA A 183 -12.95 0.63 -22.10
N VAL A 184 -12.13 -0.16 -22.78
CA VAL A 184 -11.96 -0.12 -24.24
C VAL A 184 -13.26 -0.50 -24.96
N PHE A 185 -13.96 -1.53 -24.50
CA PHE A 185 -15.25 -1.94 -25.02
C PHE A 185 -16.31 -0.84 -24.94
N VAL A 186 -16.38 -0.17 -23.76
CA VAL A 186 -17.26 0.99 -23.53
C VAL A 186 -16.85 2.18 -24.40
N ALA A 187 -15.56 2.49 -24.48
CA ALA A 187 -15.04 3.58 -25.30
C ALA A 187 -15.37 3.42 -26.81
N ARG A 188 -15.50 2.19 -27.27
CA ARG A 188 -15.90 1.87 -28.67
C ARG A 188 -17.40 1.94 -28.90
N ALA A 189 -18.24 2.14 -27.90
CA ALA A 189 -19.69 2.26 -28.06
C ALA A 189 -20.06 3.66 -28.56
N ARG A 190 -19.91 3.89 -29.89
CA ARG A 190 -20.22 5.17 -30.54
C ARG A 190 -21.70 5.50 -30.43
N GLY A 191 -22.02 6.77 -30.11
CA GLY A 191 -23.41 7.23 -29.96
C GLY A 191 -24.01 7.01 -28.56
N MET A 192 -23.35 6.28 -27.66
CA MET A 192 -23.85 6.10 -26.31
C MET A 192 -23.76 7.43 -25.53
N PRO A 193 -24.87 7.88 -24.89
CA PRO A 193 -24.87 9.10 -24.10
C PRO A 193 -23.94 8.98 -22.87
N ARG A 194 -23.19 10.05 -22.57
CA ARG A 194 -22.26 10.12 -21.43
C ARG A 194 -21.26 8.96 -21.36
N ARG A 195 -20.84 8.45 -22.50
CA ARG A 195 -19.90 7.31 -22.65
C ARG A 195 -18.68 7.41 -21.75
N TRP A 196 -18.08 8.61 -21.64
CA TRP A 196 -16.88 8.83 -20.85
C TRP A 196 -17.05 8.51 -19.36
N LEU A 197 -18.25 8.77 -18.79
CA LEU A 197 -18.54 8.41 -17.38
C LEU A 197 -18.47 6.90 -17.17
N TRP A 198 -18.97 6.12 -18.14
CA TRP A 198 -18.93 4.66 -18.06
C TRP A 198 -17.51 4.11 -18.26
N VAL A 199 -16.66 4.80 -19.05
CA VAL A 199 -15.23 4.48 -19.14
C VAL A 199 -14.57 4.70 -17.80
N VAL A 200 -14.77 5.85 -17.16
CA VAL A 200 -14.22 6.14 -15.82
C VAL A 200 -14.75 5.14 -14.78
N ALA A 201 -16.06 4.89 -14.77
CA ALA A 201 -16.67 3.93 -13.85
C ALA A 201 -16.09 2.52 -14.00
N SER A 202 -15.74 2.10 -15.22
CA SER A 202 -15.16 0.77 -15.46
C SER A 202 -13.75 0.60 -14.94
N LEU A 203 -13.02 1.70 -14.69
CA LEU A 203 -11.66 1.68 -14.15
C LEU A 203 -11.63 1.67 -12.61
N ILE A 204 -12.78 1.89 -11.98
CA ILE A 204 -12.90 1.89 -10.50
C ILE A 204 -13.35 0.51 -10.05
N ALA A 205 -12.54 -0.14 -9.24
CA ALA A 205 -12.82 -1.44 -8.65
C ALA A 205 -12.93 -1.34 -7.13
N THR A 206 -13.92 -2.02 -6.56
CA THR A 206 -14.21 -2.09 -5.11
C THR A 206 -15.13 -3.30 -4.86
N PRO A 207 -15.10 -3.95 -3.69
CA PRO A 207 -14.19 -3.76 -2.56
C PRO A 207 -12.76 -4.23 -2.85
N ALA A 208 -11.82 -3.80 -2.03
CA ALA A 208 -10.41 -4.14 -2.16
C ALA A 208 -9.98 -5.24 -1.16
N PHE A 209 -9.15 -6.15 -1.63
CA PHE A 209 -8.57 -7.26 -0.89
C PHE A 209 -7.05 -7.13 -0.93
N PHE A 210 -6.39 -7.40 0.19
CA PHE A 210 -4.96 -7.19 0.38
C PHE A 210 -4.33 -8.47 0.92
N ILE A 211 -3.12 -8.79 0.49
CA ILE A 211 -2.27 -9.79 1.13
C ILE A 211 -0.90 -9.19 1.42
N ASN A 212 -0.44 -9.37 2.66
CA ASN A 212 0.95 -9.11 3.00
C ASN A 212 1.82 -10.23 2.42
N TRP A 213 2.68 -9.89 1.47
CA TRP A 213 3.48 -10.85 0.71
C TRP A 213 4.49 -11.60 1.56
N THR A 214 4.94 -11.01 2.67
CA THR A 214 5.88 -11.66 3.59
C THR A 214 5.20 -12.65 4.51
N THR A 215 4.08 -12.24 5.13
CA THR A 215 3.43 -13.03 6.19
C THR A 215 2.26 -13.87 5.69
N GLY A 216 1.74 -13.60 4.49
CA GLY A 216 0.52 -14.23 3.96
C GLY A 216 -0.78 -13.74 4.64
N LYS A 217 -0.70 -12.75 5.54
CA LYS A 217 -1.88 -12.20 6.21
C LYS A 217 -2.76 -11.48 5.18
N VAL A 218 -4.03 -11.88 5.16
CA VAL A 218 -5.05 -11.29 4.28
C VAL A 218 -5.84 -10.25 5.06
N ASP A 219 -6.21 -9.17 4.38
CA ASP A 219 -7.08 -8.11 4.89
C ASP A 219 -8.08 -7.69 3.81
N PHE A 220 -9.13 -6.99 4.23
CA PHE A 220 -10.25 -6.60 3.38
C PHE A 220 -10.76 -5.22 3.78
N SER A 221 -11.11 -4.39 2.78
CA SER A 221 -11.70 -3.08 3.02
C SER A 221 -12.80 -2.73 2.03
N ASN A 222 -13.96 -2.36 2.54
CA ASN A 222 -15.09 -1.86 1.75
C ASN A 222 -14.93 -0.38 1.36
N GLY A 223 -14.14 0.39 2.13
CA GLY A 223 -13.95 1.83 1.92
C GLY A 223 -12.84 2.17 0.93
N TRP A 224 -12.10 1.19 0.44
CA TRP A 224 -11.00 1.39 -0.50
C TRP A 224 -11.41 0.99 -1.91
N PHE A 225 -11.00 1.80 -2.87
CA PHE A 225 -11.12 1.49 -4.29
C PHE A 225 -9.73 1.45 -4.91
N LEU A 226 -9.56 0.58 -5.89
CA LEU A 226 -8.35 0.49 -6.70
C LEU A 226 -8.65 0.97 -8.10
N LEU A 227 -7.82 1.87 -8.59
CA LEU A 227 -7.81 2.22 -10.00
C LEU A 227 -7.23 1.02 -10.76
N PHE A 228 -7.91 0.61 -11.84
CA PHE A 228 -7.61 -0.59 -12.62
C PHE A 228 -7.83 -1.93 -11.90
N GLY A 229 -8.18 -1.95 -10.61
CA GLY A 229 -8.54 -3.16 -9.89
C GLY A 229 -7.40 -4.05 -9.40
N GLY A 230 -6.14 -3.66 -9.55
CA GLY A 230 -4.99 -4.40 -9.03
C GLY A 230 -3.81 -3.49 -8.73
N ALA A 231 -3.04 -3.80 -7.68
CA ALA A 231 -1.84 -3.09 -7.31
C ALA A 231 -0.87 -3.98 -6.53
N ALA A 232 0.41 -3.63 -6.59
CA ALA A 232 1.43 -4.13 -5.67
C ALA A 232 2.25 -2.94 -5.20
N THR A 233 2.30 -2.73 -3.89
CA THR A 233 2.92 -1.56 -3.28
C THR A 233 3.80 -1.94 -2.09
N SER A 234 4.86 -1.19 -1.87
CA SER A 234 5.67 -1.23 -0.65
C SER A 234 5.92 0.20 -0.19
N ALA A 235 5.83 0.44 1.11
CA ALA A 235 6.07 1.76 1.70
C ALA A 235 7.56 2.14 1.78
N GLY A 236 8.46 1.19 1.48
CA GLY A 236 9.90 1.40 1.51
C GLY A 236 10.68 0.09 1.45
N PRO A 237 12.01 0.12 1.39
CA PRO A 237 12.84 -1.08 1.22
C PRO A 237 12.63 -2.12 2.34
N ALA A 238 12.44 -1.67 3.56
CA ALA A 238 12.20 -2.52 4.74
C ALA A 238 10.73 -2.86 4.96
N ALA A 239 9.79 -2.26 4.21
CA ALA A 239 8.37 -2.53 4.35
C ALA A 239 7.96 -3.77 3.55
N PRO A 240 6.99 -4.56 4.05
CA PRO A 240 6.47 -5.69 3.29
C PRO A 240 5.74 -5.22 2.03
N TRP A 241 5.79 -6.05 1.01
CA TRP A 241 4.95 -5.85 -0.16
C TRP A 241 3.50 -6.20 0.15
N ILE A 242 2.61 -5.30 -0.24
CA ILE A 242 1.17 -5.52 -0.18
C ILE A 242 0.69 -5.72 -1.61
N VAL A 243 0.24 -6.93 -1.92
CA VAL A 243 -0.40 -7.25 -3.20
C VAL A 243 -1.90 -7.16 -3.01
N SER A 244 -2.56 -6.39 -3.86
CA SER A 244 -3.99 -6.11 -3.72
C SER A 244 -4.73 -6.29 -5.03
N PHE A 245 -5.97 -6.74 -4.94
CA PHE A 245 -6.92 -6.71 -6.03
C PHE A 245 -8.28 -6.21 -5.53
N ALA A 246 -9.11 -5.71 -6.44
CA ALA A 246 -10.46 -5.31 -6.14
C ALA A 246 -11.43 -5.85 -7.19
N LEU A 247 -12.68 -6.08 -6.77
CA LEU A 247 -13.71 -6.58 -7.69
C LEU A 247 -14.09 -5.48 -8.70
N PRO A 248 -14.11 -5.79 -10.00
CA PRO A 248 -14.37 -4.83 -11.06
C PRO A 248 -15.87 -4.55 -11.22
N ILE A 249 -16.57 -4.18 -10.12
CA ILE A 249 -18.03 -3.95 -10.11
C ILE A 249 -18.39 -2.85 -11.08
N GLY A 250 -17.63 -1.75 -11.11
CA GLY A 250 -17.86 -0.66 -12.08
C GLY A 250 -17.74 -1.12 -13.53
N ALA A 251 -16.78 -1.99 -13.83
CA ALA A 251 -16.64 -2.60 -15.15
C ALA A 251 -17.85 -3.49 -15.50
N GLY A 252 -18.31 -4.30 -14.55
CA GLY A 252 -19.51 -5.14 -14.73
C GLY A 252 -20.74 -4.30 -15.07
N ILE A 253 -21.02 -3.26 -14.30
CA ILE A 253 -22.15 -2.35 -14.53
C ILE A 253 -22.02 -1.66 -15.91
N ALA A 254 -20.84 -1.15 -16.23
CA ALA A 254 -20.59 -0.48 -17.51
C ALA A 254 -20.78 -1.43 -18.71
N TYR A 255 -20.29 -2.68 -18.61
CA TYR A 255 -20.47 -3.71 -19.62
C TYR A 255 -21.95 -4.00 -19.90
N PHE A 256 -22.74 -4.27 -18.85
CA PHE A 256 -24.17 -4.54 -19.00
C PHE A 256 -24.93 -3.33 -19.54
N LYS A 257 -24.56 -2.12 -19.16
CA LYS A 257 -25.17 -0.89 -19.68
C LYS A 257 -24.95 -0.74 -21.19
N VAL A 258 -23.71 -0.97 -21.67
CA VAL A 258 -23.41 -0.92 -23.12
C VAL A 258 -24.12 -2.01 -23.84
N ARG A 259 -24.16 -3.23 -23.29
CA ARG A 259 -24.87 -4.36 -23.93
C ARG A 259 -26.36 -4.06 -24.13
N ARG A 260 -27.04 -3.56 -23.08
CA ARG A 260 -28.45 -3.17 -23.15
C ARG A 260 -28.67 -2.03 -24.16
N TRP A 261 -27.81 -1.04 -24.19
CA TRP A 261 -27.88 0.07 -25.13
C TRP A 261 -27.79 -0.42 -26.58
N ARG A 262 -26.84 -1.32 -26.90
CA ARG A 262 -26.72 -1.91 -28.25
C ARG A 262 -27.93 -2.72 -28.66
N GLN A 263 -28.56 -3.44 -27.74
CA GLN A 263 -29.78 -4.20 -28.02
C GLN A 263 -31.00 -3.30 -28.31
N GLY A 264 -31.11 -2.16 -27.65
CA GLY A 264 -32.19 -1.19 -27.85
C GLY A 264 -32.04 -0.31 -29.12
N THR A 265 -30.82 -0.19 -29.67
CA THR A 265 -30.55 0.58 -30.89
C THR A 265 -30.71 -0.24 -32.18
N HIS A 266 -30.81 -1.57 -32.06
CA HIS A 266 -31.15 -2.47 -33.14
C HIS A 266 -32.47 -3.18 -32.79
N PRO A 267 -33.66 -2.57 -33.06
CA PRO A 267 -34.91 -3.30 -32.96
C PRO A 267 -34.83 -4.48 -33.90
N THR A 268 -35.17 -5.66 -33.42
CA THR A 268 -35.32 -6.86 -34.20
C THR A 268 -36.22 -6.50 -35.41
N PRO A 269 -35.85 -6.82 -36.65
CA PRO A 269 -36.75 -6.65 -37.80
C PRO A 269 -38.07 -7.30 -37.42
N GLY A 270 -39.13 -6.49 -37.34
CA GLY A 270 -40.43 -6.99 -36.97
C GLY A 270 -40.80 -8.15 -37.85
N THR A 271 -41.31 -9.22 -37.29
CA THR A 271 -42.25 -10.11 -37.91
C THR A 271 -43.40 -9.24 -38.37
N GLY A 272 -43.31 -8.71 -39.60
CA GLY A 272 -44.43 -8.12 -40.30
C GLY A 272 -45.50 -9.19 -40.39
N THR A 273 -46.50 -9.10 -39.57
CA THR A 273 -47.78 -9.71 -39.83
C THR A 273 -48.30 -9.02 -41.05
N ASP A 274 -48.10 -9.67 -42.21
CA ASP A 274 -48.88 -9.38 -43.39
C ASP A 274 -50.34 -9.67 -43.04
N GLU A 275 -51.03 -8.64 -42.55
CA GLU A 275 -52.48 -8.64 -42.49
C GLU A 275 -53.00 -8.42 -43.91
N VAL A 276 -53.16 -9.55 -44.60
CA VAL A 276 -53.83 -9.59 -45.89
C VAL A 276 -55.30 -9.23 -45.63
N ALA A 277 -55.66 -7.99 -45.96
CA ALA A 277 -57.04 -7.58 -46.06
C ALA A 277 -57.66 -8.25 -47.29
N ALA A 278 -58.63 -9.13 -47.06
CA ALA A 278 -59.60 -9.61 -48.05
C ALA A 278 -60.90 -8.82 -47.96
#